data_27cda8320a566d47fe717054c4b73f3c
#
_entry.id   27cda8320a566d47fe717054c4b73f3c
#
_cell.length_a   1.000
_cell.length_b   1.000
_cell.length_c   1.000
_cell.angle_alpha   90.00
_cell.angle_beta   90.00
_cell.angle_gamma   90.00
#
_symmetry.space_group_name_H-M   'P 1'
#
loop_
_entity.id
_entity.type
_entity.pdbx_description
1 polymer ?
#
loop_
_entity_poly.entity_id
_entity_poly.type
_entity_poly.pdbx_seq_one_letter_code
_entity_poly.pdbx_strand_id
1 'polypeptide(L)'
;MDYPDDLFERAPCGYVVLNSQGMMARVNQTLAEWIGQEKEELLGKRMTVLLTVAGNVFYETNFEPTLRLQGFCEEIAFDLKTKSGKRLPVTVSARGRLGGDEAGVTLVTVFRSVKRRQLERDLLQARQAAENAKEALANTNASLRTNIRRAVGKKREAQRVLLAEQETGELREQFVAVLGHDLRNPLASISAAGRVLAPEVTSERGKRVLQLMAGSVSRMSGLIDNVLDFARGRLGGGIHLMRDPTSPIAPVIEQVIEELRSSAPGRDILSTLLIPHPVNADHARLGQLVSNLLGNAISHGDARHPIFIDARLADDGTFTLSVTNKGKEISPDRMERLFEPFVRGDTRNDKGLGLGLHIASQIARAHGGTLSATSQNGETRFTFIMPPFSSDDEG
;
A
#
# COMPACT_ATOMS: atom_id res chain seq x y z
N MET A 1 27.90 77.30 -37.65
CA MET A 1 27.35 76.38 -36.61
C MET A 1 28.03 76.70 -35.32
N ASP A 2 27.32 77.27 -34.37
CA ASP A 2 27.90 77.58 -33.05
C ASP A 2 27.96 76.26 -32.26
N TYR A 3 29.04 75.55 -32.39
CA TYR A 3 29.32 74.25 -31.75
C TYR A 3 29.01 74.16 -30.23
N PRO A 4 29.29 75.23 -29.46
CA PRO A 4 29.02 75.20 -28.03
C PRO A 4 27.56 75.17 -27.63
N ASP A 5 26.70 75.89 -28.36
CA ASP A 5 25.25 75.89 -28.07
C ASP A 5 24.54 74.61 -28.51
N ASP A 6 24.96 73.98 -29.62
CA ASP A 6 24.37 72.70 -30.06
C ASP A 6 24.74 71.58 -29.07
N LEU A 7 25.97 71.57 -28.51
CA LEU A 7 26.38 70.56 -27.50
C LEU A 7 25.59 70.72 -26.20
N PHE A 8 25.24 71.92 -25.79
CA PHE A 8 24.45 72.18 -24.59
C PHE A 8 22.95 71.69 -24.85
N GLU A 9 22.42 72.10 -25.97
CA GLU A 9 20.99 71.81 -26.28
C GLU A 9 20.70 70.32 -26.45
N ARG A 10 21.59 69.59 -27.09
CA ARG A 10 21.40 68.14 -27.42
C ARG A 10 22.17 67.20 -26.51
N ALA A 11 22.66 67.67 -25.40
CA ALA A 11 23.36 66.81 -24.43
C ALA A 11 22.44 65.64 -24.00
N PRO A 12 22.98 64.42 -23.77
CA PRO A 12 22.19 63.26 -23.36
C PRO A 12 21.69 63.33 -21.92
N CYS A 13 21.86 64.46 -21.27
CA CYS A 13 21.37 64.77 -19.91
C CYS A 13 20.69 66.15 -19.90
N GLY A 14 19.84 66.38 -18.92
CA GLY A 14 19.32 67.72 -18.67
C GLY A 14 20.35 68.64 -18.12
N TYR A 15 20.46 69.83 -18.68
CA TYR A 15 21.31 70.94 -18.14
C TYR A 15 20.46 72.13 -17.71
N VAL A 16 20.74 72.62 -16.54
CA VAL A 16 20.17 73.88 -16.02
C VAL A 16 21.27 74.77 -15.54
N VAL A 17 21.24 76.07 -15.92
CA VAL A 17 22.07 77.08 -15.36
C VAL A 17 21.23 77.98 -14.47
N LEU A 18 21.55 78.03 -13.17
CA LEU A 18 20.87 78.89 -12.22
C LEU A 18 21.71 80.20 -12.02
N ASN A 19 21.01 81.34 -11.95
CA ASN A 19 21.60 82.56 -11.60
C ASN A 19 21.85 82.69 -10.08
N SER A 20 22.45 83.81 -9.62
CA SER A 20 22.71 84.10 -8.22
C SER A 20 21.51 84.09 -7.29
N GLN A 21 20.30 84.25 -7.85
CA GLN A 21 19.03 84.17 -7.11
C GLN A 21 18.39 82.75 -7.13
N GLY A 22 19.07 81.73 -7.72
CA GLY A 22 18.58 80.38 -7.84
C GLY A 22 17.49 80.24 -8.90
N MET A 23 17.36 81.17 -9.83
CA MET A 23 16.44 81.16 -10.95
C MET A 23 17.07 80.47 -12.16
N MET A 24 16.32 79.69 -12.95
CA MET A 24 16.78 79.05 -14.18
C MET A 24 17.05 80.11 -15.26
N ALA A 25 18.33 80.39 -15.51
CA ALA A 25 18.78 81.30 -16.53
C ALA A 25 18.91 80.63 -17.92
N ARG A 26 19.28 79.32 -17.94
CA ARG A 26 19.32 78.52 -19.16
C ARG A 26 18.81 77.10 -18.83
N VAL A 27 18.10 76.48 -19.75
CA VAL A 27 17.66 75.12 -19.70
C VAL A 27 17.84 74.50 -21.10
N ASN A 28 18.47 73.33 -21.17
CA ASN A 28 18.64 72.69 -22.47
C ASN A 28 17.37 72.01 -22.99
N GLN A 29 17.34 71.75 -24.28
CA GLN A 29 16.20 71.13 -24.96
C GLN A 29 15.87 69.75 -24.40
N THR A 30 16.88 68.96 -24.06
CA THR A 30 16.72 67.64 -23.47
C THR A 30 15.91 67.66 -22.18
N LEU A 31 16.15 68.58 -21.26
CA LEU A 31 15.40 68.65 -20.02
C LEU A 31 13.95 69.15 -20.27
N ALA A 32 13.80 70.13 -21.13
CA ALA A 32 12.48 70.65 -21.53
C ALA A 32 11.57 69.50 -22.10
N GLU A 33 12.12 68.70 -23.00
CA GLU A 33 11.43 67.51 -23.54
C GLU A 33 11.10 66.46 -22.47
N TRP A 34 11.98 66.18 -21.55
CA TRP A 34 11.75 65.21 -20.46
C TRP A 34 10.64 65.66 -19.53
N ILE A 35 10.52 66.96 -19.26
CA ILE A 35 9.50 67.54 -18.42
C ILE A 35 8.19 67.78 -19.22
N GLY A 36 8.31 67.94 -20.55
CA GLY A 36 7.17 68.23 -21.45
C GLY A 36 6.73 69.69 -21.33
N GLN A 37 7.64 70.61 -21.07
CA GLN A 37 7.41 72.04 -21.00
C GLN A 37 8.34 72.78 -21.97
N GLU A 38 7.87 73.89 -22.52
CA GLU A 38 8.71 74.75 -23.36
C GLU A 38 9.78 75.47 -22.51
N LYS A 39 10.96 75.73 -23.06
CA LYS A 39 12.08 76.35 -22.32
C LYS A 39 11.66 77.70 -21.76
N GLU A 40 10.95 78.48 -22.52
CA GLU A 40 10.42 79.82 -22.15
C GLU A 40 9.53 79.76 -20.90
N GLU A 41 8.80 78.64 -20.71
CA GLU A 41 7.98 78.44 -19.51
C GLU A 41 8.82 78.17 -18.26
N LEU A 42 10.05 77.72 -18.43
CA LEU A 42 10.97 77.35 -17.34
C LEU A 42 11.92 78.53 -16.93
N LEU A 43 12.30 79.33 -17.88
CA LEU A 43 13.18 80.44 -17.65
C LEU A 43 12.62 81.43 -16.63
N GLY A 44 13.49 81.93 -15.76
CA GLY A 44 13.16 82.92 -14.68
C GLY A 44 12.39 82.28 -13.50
N LYS A 45 12.14 80.97 -13.49
CA LYS A 45 11.51 80.25 -12.37
C LYS A 45 12.60 79.57 -11.52
N ARG A 46 12.29 79.36 -10.24
CA ARG A 46 13.16 78.52 -9.37
C ARG A 46 13.05 77.03 -9.78
N MET A 47 14.17 76.30 -9.61
CA MET A 47 14.18 74.86 -9.90
C MET A 47 13.18 74.08 -9.03
N THR A 48 12.79 74.59 -7.87
CA THR A 48 11.78 74.01 -6.98
C THR A 48 10.46 73.80 -7.63
N VAL A 49 10.08 74.58 -8.68
CA VAL A 49 8.84 74.41 -9.44
C VAL A 49 8.76 73.02 -10.10
N LEU A 50 9.88 72.46 -10.46
CA LEU A 50 10.01 71.14 -11.08
C LEU A 50 9.98 69.96 -10.08
N LEU A 51 10.12 70.25 -8.79
CA LEU A 51 10.20 69.22 -7.76
C LEU A 51 8.85 68.84 -7.20
N THR A 52 8.73 67.63 -6.68
CA THR A 52 7.61 67.19 -5.85
C THR A 52 7.62 67.92 -4.50
N VAL A 53 6.53 67.87 -3.72
CA VAL A 53 6.45 68.51 -2.40
C VAL A 53 7.61 67.99 -1.50
N ALA A 54 7.83 66.68 -1.46
CA ALA A 54 8.93 66.08 -0.70
C ALA A 54 10.31 66.48 -1.26
N GLY A 55 10.43 66.59 -2.59
CA GLY A 55 11.64 67.10 -3.26
C GLY A 55 11.94 68.53 -2.91
N ASN A 56 10.93 69.39 -2.78
CA ASN A 56 11.14 70.77 -2.35
C ASN A 56 11.66 70.90 -0.94
N VAL A 57 11.07 70.15 0.01
CA VAL A 57 11.56 70.12 1.39
C VAL A 57 13.05 69.67 1.42
N PHE A 58 13.39 68.61 0.71
CA PHE A 58 14.75 68.12 0.66
C PHE A 58 15.71 69.10 -0.04
N TYR A 59 15.25 69.77 -1.06
CA TYR A 59 16.01 70.79 -1.77
C TYR A 59 16.40 71.96 -0.83
N GLU A 60 15.43 72.45 -0.07
CA GLU A 60 15.63 73.60 0.84
C GLU A 60 16.45 73.20 2.09
N THR A 61 16.24 71.98 2.59
CA THR A 61 16.89 71.54 3.84
C THR A 61 18.28 70.93 3.65
N ASN A 62 18.56 70.34 2.49
CA ASN A 62 19.82 69.60 2.25
C ASN A 62 20.56 70.10 1.01
N PHE A 63 19.92 70.19 -0.15
CA PHE A 63 20.59 70.45 -1.43
C PHE A 63 21.15 71.85 -1.49
N GLU A 64 20.34 72.89 -1.25
CA GLU A 64 20.75 74.26 -1.31
C GLU A 64 21.78 74.68 -0.21
N PRO A 65 21.63 74.28 1.06
CA PRO A 65 22.62 74.43 2.07
C PRO A 65 23.97 73.80 1.77
N THR A 66 23.92 72.51 1.28
CA THR A 66 25.13 71.76 0.92
C THR A 66 25.89 72.46 -0.23
N LEU A 67 25.14 72.85 -1.26
CA LEU A 67 25.71 73.62 -2.40
C LEU A 67 26.35 74.96 -1.99
N ARG A 68 25.70 75.66 -1.09
CA ARG A 68 26.27 76.93 -0.55
C ARG A 68 27.54 76.75 0.27
N LEU A 69 27.61 75.66 1.09
CA LEU A 69 28.74 75.40 1.98
C LEU A 69 29.91 74.75 1.26
N GLN A 70 29.66 73.79 0.38
CA GLN A 70 30.66 72.93 -0.28
C GLN A 70 30.96 73.41 -1.72
N GLY A 71 30.09 74.19 -2.32
CA GLY A 71 30.18 74.59 -3.71
C GLY A 71 29.74 73.55 -4.74
N PHE A 72 29.40 72.36 -4.29
CA PHE A 72 28.90 71.26 -5.17
C PHE A 72 28.02 70.34 -4.43
N CYS A 73 27.18 69.63 -5.21
CA CYS A 73 26.40 68.46 -4.79
C CYS A 73 26.47 67.37 -5.90
N GLU A 74 26.66 66.13 -5.55
CA GLU A 74 26.79 65.04 -6.52
C GLU A 74 25.76 63.94 -6.27
N GLU A 75 25.19 63.42 -7.36
CA GLU A 75 24.31 62.22 -7.39
C GLU A 75 23.10 62.26 -6.45
N ILE A 76 22.48 63.39 -6.25
CA ILE A 76 21.31 63.53 -5.40
C ILE A 76 20.04 63.11 -6.18
N ALA A 77 19.27 62.18 -5.62
CA ALA A 77 18.06 61.67 -6.23
C ALA A 77 16.87 62.59 -5.98
N PHE A 78 16.20 63.00 -7.05
CA PHE A 78 14.96 63.78 -7.03
C PHE A 78 13.88 63.11 -7.93
N ASP A 79 12.62 63.45 -7.65
CA ASP A 79 11.52 63.21 -8.57
C ASP A 79 11.07 64.53 -9.15
N LEU A 80 11.27 64.75 -10.46
CA LEU A 80 10.75 65.87 -11.17
C LEU A 80 9.28 65.68 -11.54
N LYS A 81 8.48 66.76 -11.52
CA LYS A 81 7.12 66.78 -12.02
C LYS A 81 7.13 67.09 -13.53
N THR A 82 6.54 66.19 -14.33
CA THR A 82 6.27 66.51 -15.75
C THR A 82 4.98 67.28 -15.92
N LYS A 83 4.80 67.94 -17.07
CA LYS A 83 3.56 68.62 -17.43
C LYS A 83 2.34 67.71 -17.39
N SER A 84 2.53 66.40 -17.69
CA SER A 84 1.47 65.40 -17.60
C SER A 84 1.15 64.89 -16.18
N GLY A 85 1.80 65.45 -15.14
CA GLY A 85 1.64 65.08 -13.74
C GLY A 85 2.40 63.78 -13.34
N LYS A 86 3.09 63.15 -14.27
CA LYS A 86 3.94 61.96 -13.96
C LYS A 86 5.22 62.39 -13.24
N ARG A 87 5.71 61.52 -12.36
CA ARG A 87 7.00 61.71 -11.70
C ARG A 87 8.11 61.14 -12.56
N LEU A 88 9.14 61.93 -12.81
CA LEU A 88 10.36 61.52 -13.49
C LEU A 88 11.49 61.40 -12.47
N PRO A 89 11.92 60.18 -12.13
CA PRO A 89 13.02 59.98 -11.22
C PRO A 89 14.34 60.37 -11.92
N VAL A 90 15.07 61.23 -11.26
CA VAL A 90 16.34 61.76 -11.77
C VAL A 90 17.42 61.76 -10.69
N THR A 91 18.67 61.78 -11.12
CA THR A 91 19.82 62.04 -10.29
C THR A 91 20.35 63.41 -10.70
N VAL A 92 20.54 64.30 -9.76
CA VAL A 92 20.96 65.69 -9.97
C VAL A 92 22.33 65.87 -9.36
N SER A 93 23.26 66.49 -10.11
CA SER A 93 24.52 67.02 -9.60
C SER A 93 24.58 68.46 -9.92
N ALA A 94 25.14 69.28 -8.99
CA ALA A 94 25.26 70.73 -9.14
C ALA A 94 26.61 71.20 -8.72
N ARG A 95 27.12 72.23 -9.42
CA ARG A 95 28.39 72.88 -9.06
C ARG A 95 28.22 74.38 -9.21
N GLY A 96 28.46 75.09 -8.12
CA GLY A 96 28.52 76.53 -8.08
C GLY A 96 29.89 77.04 -8.55
N ARG A 97 29.92 78.12 -9.29
CA ARG A 97 31.17 78.77 -9.69
C ARG A 97 31.50 79.81 -8.64
N LEU A 98 32.65 79.59 -7.92
CA LEU A 98 33.17 80.48 -6.93
C LEU A 98 34.20 81.36 -7.60
N GLY A 99 33.93 82.72 -7.77
CA GLY A 99 34.84 83.71 -8.17
C GLY A 99 34.96 84.09 -9.66
N GLY A 100 34.92 85.39 -10.02
CA GLY A 100 35.00 86.00 -11.33
C GLY A 100 33.77 86.85 -11.67
N ASP A 101 33.70 87.53 -12.80
CA ASP A 101 32.60 88.46 -13.24
C ASP A 101 31.20 87.71 -13.37
N GLU A 102 31.21 86.40 -13.24
CA GLU A 102 30.01 85.56 -13.18
C GLU A 102 29.76 84.96 -11.79
N ALA A 103 30.11 85.66 -10.72
CA ALA A 103 29.88 85.23 -9.35
C ALA A 103 28.39 84.94 -9.10
N GLY A 104 28.10 83.65 -8.74
CA GLY A 104 26.72 83.19 -8.41
C GLY A 104 26.04 82.34 -9.44
N VAL A 105 26.74 81.87 -10.46
CA VAL A 105 26.14 80.87 -11.43
C VAL A 105 26.31 79.44 -10.93
N THR A 106 25.26 78.73 -10.94
CA THR A 106 25.24 77.24 -10.62
C THR A 106 24.91 76.41 -11.83
N LEU A 107 25.79 75.50 -12.19
CA LEU A 107 25.51 74.50 -13.22
C LEU A 107 24.89 73.24 -12.60
N VAL A 108 23.76 72.86 -13.11
CA VAL A 108 23.02 71.65 -12.66
C VAL A 108 22.94 70.69 -13.81
N THR A 109 23.31 69.41 -13.58
CA THR A 109 23.15 68.30 -14.48
C THR A 109 22.09 67.35 -13.94
N VAL A 110 21.23 66.88 -14.83
CA VAL A 110 20.09 66.00 -14.50
C VAL A 110 20.16 64.73 -15.34
N PHE A 111 20.25 63.57 -14.68
CA PHE A 111 20.26 62.28 -15.33
C PHE A 111 18.99 61.51 -15.00
N ARG A 112 18.41 60.84 -15.98
CA ARG A 112 17.24 59.96 -15.76
C ARG A 112 17.69 58.68 -15.04
N SER A 113 17.10 58.39 -13.88
CA SER A 113 17.42 57.23 -13.05
C SER A 113 16.32 56.14 -13.01
N VAL A 114 15.45 56.14 -14.02
CA VAL A 114 14.30 55.19 -14.09
C VAL A 114 14.78 53.75 -14.05
N LYS A 115 15.77 53.38 -14.87
CA LYS A 115 16.29 52.01 -14.96
C LYS A 115 16.95 51.55 -13.64
N ARG A 116 17.70 52.40 -12.99
CA ARG A 116 18.40 52.08 -11.73
C ARG A 116 17.40 51.76 -10.60
N ARG A 117 16.37 52.61 -10.42
CA ARG A 117 15.35 52.41 -9.39
C ARG A 117 14.47 51.14 -9.68
N GLN A 118 14.26 50.83 -10.95
CA GLN A 118 13.55 49.61 -11.33
C GLN A 118 14.38 48.39 -10.93
N LEU A 119 15.64 48.36 -11.31
CA LEU A 119 16.55 47.25 -11.00
C LEU A 119 16.71 47.03 -9.49
N GLU A 120 16.82 48.09 -8.70
CA GLU A 120 16.89 48.01 -7.23
C GLU A 120 15.62 47.37 -6.63
N ARG A 121 14.44 47.73 -7.14
CA ARG A 121 13.16 47.09 -6.70
C ARG A 121 13.10 45.63 -7.07
N ASP A 122 13.43 45.29 -8.32
CA ASP A 122 13.42 43.93 -8.81
C ASP A 122 14.39 43.03 -8.03
N LEU A 123 15.58 43.58 -7.68
CA LEU A 123 16.56 42.87 -6.87
C LEU A 123 16.06 42.62 -5.44
N LEU A 124 15.40 43.61 -4.81
CA LEU A 124 14.83 43.44 -3.48
C LEU A 124 13.70 42.43 -3.48
N GLN A 125 12.83 42.46 -4.49
CA GLN A 125 11.76 41.47 -4.64
C GLN A 125 12.29 40.05 -4.87
N ALA A 126 13.28 39.89 -5.75
CA ALA A 126 13.92 38.60 -6.01
C ALA A 126 14.58 38.03 -4.76
N ARG A 127 15.28 38.88 -3.99
CA ARG A 127 15.90 38.50 -2.72
C ARG A 127 14.86 38.00 -1.70
N GLN A 128 13.76 38.75 -1.53
CA GLN A 128 12.70 38.40 -0.61
C GLN A 128 12.02 37.09 -1.02
N ALA A 129 11.77 36.89 -2.32
CA ALA A 129 11.20 35.64 -2.84
C ALA A 129 12.14 34.43 -2.60
N ALA A 130 13.45 34.64 -2.77
CA ALA A 130 14.44 33.60 -2.51
C ALA A 130 14.51 33.19 -1.02
N GLU A 131 14.47 34.19 -0.12
CA GLU A 131 14.43 33.94 1.34
C GLU A 131 13.16 33.15 1.74
N ASN A 132 11.98 33.54 1.25
CA ASN A 132 10.73 32.87 1.52
C ASN A 132 10.73 31.43 0.98
N ALA A 133 11.27 31.22 -0.23
CA ALA A 133 11.41 29.87 -0.82
C ALA A 133 12.36 28.98 -0.01
N LYS A 134 13.45 29.54 0.49
CA LYS A 134 14.41 28.83 1.35
C LYS A 134 13.77 28.38 2.67
N GLU A 135 13.01 29.26 3.30
CA GLU A 135 12.30 28.93 4.54
C GLU A 135 11.22 27.86 4.32
N ALA A 136 10.43 27.97 3.25
CA ALA A 136 9.43 26.96 2.87
C ALA A 136 10.07 25.60 2.62
N LEU A 137 11.21 25.57 1.91
CA LEU A 137 11.96 24.34 1.64
C LEU A 137 12.51 23.72 2.94
N ALA A 138 13.04 24.53 3.86
CA ALA A 138 13.51 24.05 5.15
C ALA A 138 12.39 23.41 5.98
N ASN A 139 11.22 24.04 6.03
CA ASN A 139 10.04 23.53 6.72
C ASN A 139 9.52 22.22 6.11
N THR A 140 9.47 22.16 4.78
CA THR A 140 9.08 20.95 4.04
C THR A 140 10.05 19.80 4.30
N ASN A 141 11.35 20.06 4.25
CA ASN A 141 12.38 19.07 4.55
C ASN A 141 12.29 18.54 6.00
N ALA A 142 12.03 19.40 6.97
CA ALA A 142 11.85 19.01 8.36
C ALA A 142 10.62 18.09 8.53
N SER A 143 9.51 18.44 7.88
CA SER A 143 8.29 17.62 7.86
C SER A 143 8.51 16.27 7.20
N LEU A 144 9.16 16.24 6.03
CA LEU A 144 9.50 15.00 5.32
C LEU A 144 10.38 14.08 6.17
N ARG A 145 11.42 14.61 6.82
CA ARG A 145 12.28 13.82 7.71
C ARG A 145 11.50 13.19 8.87
N THR A 146 10.56 13.93 9.44
CA THR A 146 9.69 13.44 10.53
C THR A 146 8.78 12.31 10.03
N ASN A 147 8.17 12.49 8.85
CA ASN A 147 7.31 11.49 8.24
C ASN A 147 8.07 10.20 7.86
N ILE A 148 9.28 10.35 7.30
CA ILE A 148 10.15 9.20 6.99
C ILE A 148 10.50 8.43 8.27
N ARG A 149 10.89 9.11 9.35
CA ARG A 149 11.20 8.45 10.63
C ARG A 149 10.00 7.67 11.18
N ARG A 150 8.79 8.26 11.11
CA ARG A 150 7.54 7.58 11.53
C ARG A 150 7.23 6.37 10.65
N ALA A 151 7.38 6.50 9.33
CA ALA A 151 7.14 5.39 8.39
C ALA A 151 8.12 4.24 8.60
N VAL A 152 9.41 4.55 8.78
CA VAL A 152 10.45 3.55 9.08
C VAL A 152 10.19 2.85 10.43
N GLY A 153 9.77 3.61 11.45
CA GLY A 153 9.37 3.05 12.74
C GLY A 153 8.21 2.06 12.63
N LYS A 154 7.13 2.46 11.97
CA LYS A 154 5.97 1.59 11.72
C LYS A 154 6.33 0.33 10.93
N LYS A 155 7.18 0.47 9.89
CA LYS A 155 7.63 -0.68 9.10
C LYS A 155 8.43 -1.68 9.95
N ARG A 156 9.34 -1.20 10.80
CA ARG A 156 10.13 -2.06 11.71
C ARG A 156 9.24 -2.78 12.73
N GLU A 157 8.25 -2.09 13.28
CA GLU A 157 7.27 -2.68 14.21
C GLU A 157 6.47 -3.80 13.51
N ALA A 158 5.92 -3.52 12.33
CA ALA A 158 5.17 -4.51 11.54
C ALA A 158 6.04 -5.73 11.17
N GLN A 159 7.31 -5.51 10.81
CA GLN A 159 8.24 -6.61 10.53
C GLN A 159 8.52 -7.46 11.78
N ARG A 160 8.69 -6.84 12.95
CA ARG A 160 8.88 -7.58 14.21
C ARG A 160 7.67 -8.44 14.56
N VAL A 161 6.47 -7.90 14.41
CA VAL A 161 5.23 -8.65 14.66
C VAL A 161 5.13 -9.84 13.70
N LEU A 162 5.39 -9.60 12.41
CA LEU A 162 5.35 -10.66 11.40
C LEU A 162 6.36 -11.79 11.68
N LEU A 163 7.60 -11.43 12.03
CA LEU A 163 8.63 -12.42 12.37
C LEU A 163 8.26 -13.22 13.62
N ALA A 164 7.74 -12.56 14.68
CA ALA A 164 7.30 -13.24 15.89
C ALA A 164 6.12 -14.20 15.62
N GLU A 165 5.22 -13.82 14.70
CA GLU A 165 4.09 -14.65 14.28
C GLU A 165 4.58 -15.86 13.47
N GLN A 166 5.56 -15.68 12.57
CA GLN A 166 6.18 -16.76 11.81
C GLN A 166 6.92 -17.74 12.74
N GLU A 167 7.77 -17.26 13.65
CA GLU A 167 8.48 -18.12 14.63
C GLU A 167 7.50 -18.92 15.49
N THR A 168 6.40 -18.27 15.91
CA THR A 168 5.36 -18.96 16.68
C THR A 168 4.63 -20.01 15.83
N GLY A 169 4.42 -19.74 14.55
CA GLY A 169 3.85 -20.68 13.58
C GLY A 169 4.75 -21.91 13.40
N GLU A 170 6.02 -21.70 13.13
CA GLU A 170 7.00 -22.79 12.93
C GLU A 170 7.15 -23.68 14.19
N LEU A 171 7.23 -23.07 15.37
CA LEU A 171 7.28 -23.82 16.64
C LEU A 171 6.02 -24.69 16.84
N ARG A 172 4.83 -24.16 16.49
CA ARG A 172 3.58 -24.91 16.58
C ARG A 172 3.53 -26.08 15.60
N GLU A 173 4.02 -25.88 14.36
CA GLU A 173 4.10 -26.95 13.36
C GLU A 173 5.05 -28.06 13.79
N GLN A 174 6.25 -27.71 14.27
CA GLN A 174 7.20 -28.67 14.82
C GLN A 174 6.60 -29.43 16.02
N PHE A 175 5.94 -28.74 16.93
CA PHE A 175 5.29 -29.35 18.08
C PHE A 175 4.22 -30.38 17.66
N VAL A 176 3.37 -30.04 16.69
CA VAL A 176 2.34 -30.94 16.15
C VAL A 176 2.99 -32.14 15.47
N ALA A 177 4.08 -31.95 14.72
CA ALA A 177 4.80 -33.06 14.05
C ALA A 177 5.42 -34.02 15.05
N VAL A 178 6.10 -33.51 16.10
CA VAL A 178 6.71 -34.31 17.16
C VAL A 178 5.64 -35.08 17.93
N LEU A 179 4.59 -34.41 18.38
CA LEU A 179 3.47 -35.07 19.07
C LEU A 179 2.86 -36.19 18.24
N GLY A 180 2.70 -35.97 16.93
CA GLY A 180 2.17 -36.96 16.03
C GLY A 180 3.00 -38.23 15.97
N HIS A 181 4.31 -38.06 15.84
CA HIS A 181 5.27 -39.18 15.86
C HIS A 181 5.24 -39.92 17.21
N ASP A 182 5.30 -39.17 18.31
CA ASP A 182 5.39 -39.74 19.65
C ASP A 182 4.10 -40.45 20.10
N LEU A 183 2.94 -40.05 19.55
CA LEU A 183 1.69 -40.76 19.80
C LEU A 183 1.49 -41.96 18.87
N ARG A 184 1.99 -41.96 17.64
CA ARG A 184 1.89 -43.10 16.72
C ARG A 184 2.79 -44.26 17.16
N ASN A 185 3.97 -44.01 17.70
CA ASN A 185 4.94 -45.02 18.07
C ASN A 185 4.39 -46.03 19.09
N PRO A 186 3.83 -45.63 20.26
CA PRO A 186 3.25 -46.57 21.20
C PRO A 186 2.10 -47.35 20.63
N LEU A 187 1.23 -46.72 19.77
CA LEU A 187 0.12 -47.40 19.12
C LEU A 187 0.62 -48.45 18.13
N ALA A 188 1.66 -48.15 17.35
CA ALA A 188 2.25 -49.11 16.43
C ALA A 188 2.85 -50.32 17.21
N SER A 189 3.47 -50.04 18.36
CA SER A 189 4.00 -51.11 19.23
C SER A 189 2.89 -52.02 19.79
N ILE A 190 1.78 -51.44 20.27
CA ILE A 190 0.64 -52.20 20.76
C ILE A 190 -0.01 -53.01 19.61
N SER A 191 -0.12 -52.39 18.42
CA SER A 191 -0.65 -53.09 17.23
C SER A 191 0.25 -54.27 16.81
N ALA A 192 1.57 -54.07 16.81
CA ALA A 192 2.55 -55.15 16.50
C ALA A 192 2.46 -56.28 17.51
N ALA A 193 2.41 -55.97 18.80
CA ALA A 193 2.29 -56.97 19.86
C ALA A 193 0.99 -57.79 19.69
N GLY A 194 -0.13 -57.14 19.37
CA GLY A 194 -1.39 -57.81 19.10
C GLY A 194 -1.31 -58.76 17.90
N ARG A 195 -0.63 -58.37 16.81
CA ARG A 195 -0.41 -59.23 15.64
C ARG A 195 0.48 -60.46 15.97
N VAL A 196 1.50 -60.28 16.78
CA VAL A 196 2.37 -61.38 17.20
C VAL A 196 1.60 -62.39 18.07
N LEU A 197 0.75 -61.90 18.96
CA LEU A 197 -0.07 -62.74 19.86
C LEU A 197 -1.23 -63.45 19.14
N ALA A 198 -1.72 -62.89 18.03
CA ALA A 198 -2.90 -63.40 17.36
C ALA A 198 -2.85 -64.91 16.97
N PRO A 199 -1.71 -65.49 16.46
CA PRO A 199 -1.62 -66.89 16.16
C PRO A 199 -1.60 -67.80 17.40
N GLU A 200 -1.13 -67.29 18.55
CA GLU A 200 -1.02 -68.03 19.79
C GLU A 200 -2.32 -68.13 20.57
N VAL A 201 -3.27 -67.21 20.29
CA VAL A 201 -4.57 -67.16 20.97
C VAL A 201 -5.58 -68.08 20.28
N THR A 202 -5.81 -69.23 20.88
CA THR A 202 -6.74 -70.25 20.36
C THR A 202 -8.14 -70.13 20.89
N SER A 203 -8.35 -69.51 22.06
CA SER A 203 -9.67 -69.40 22.68
C SER A 203 -10.54 -68.32 22.00
N GLU A 204 -11.81 -68.56 21.80
CA GLU A 204 -12.78 -67.60 21.23
C GLU A 204 -12.83 -66.31 22.05
N ARG A 205 -12.73 -66.39 23.38
CA ARG A 205 -12.62 -65.22 24.26
C ARG A 205 -11.37 -64.38 24.00
N GLY A 206 -10.23 -65.03 23.82
CA GLY A 206 -8.96 -64.37 23.52
C GLY A 206 -8.98 -63.70 22.15
N LYS A 207 -9.48 -64.38 21.12
CA LYS A 207 -9.65 -63.81 19.78
C LYS A 207 -10.52 -62.53 19.82
N ARG A 208 -11.66 -62.55 20.59
CA ARG A 208 -12.52 -61.41 20.75
C ARG A 208 -11.82 -60.23 21.47
N VAL A 209 -11.02 -60.51 22.49
CA VAL A 209 -10.21 -59.47 23.19
C VAL A 209 -9.21 -58.83 22.25
N LEU A 210 -8.44 -59.63 21.46
CA LEU A 210 -7.52 -59.12 20.44
C LEU A 210 -8.21 -58.26 19.38
N GLN A 211 -9.41 -58.64 18.91
CA GLN A 211 -10.20 -57.85 17.98
C GLN A 211 -10.62 -56.52 18.61
N LEU A 212 -11.09 -56.51 19.87
CA LEU A 212 -11.45 -55.28 20.58
C LEU A 212 -10.23 -54.33 20.77
N MET A 213 -9.05 -54.93 21.07
CA MET A 213 -7.80 -54.20 21.21
C MET A 213 -7.39 -53.59 19.87
N ALA A 214 -7.36 -54.37 18.81
CA ALA A 214 -7.02 -53.91 17.46
C ALA A 214 -7.96 -52.78 17.00
N GLY A 215 -9.25 -52.92 17.22
CA GLY A 215 -10.23 -51.88 16.92
C GLY A 215 -10.06 -50.61 17.75
N SER A 216 -9.59 -50.75 18.99
CA SER A 216 -9.29 -49.57 19.85
C SER A 216 -8.04 -48.83 19.41
N VAL A 217 -6.97 -49.56 19.06
CA VAL A 217 -5.73 -48.98 18.50
C VAL A 217 -6.01 -48.26 17.18
N SER A 218 -6.77 -48.88 16.29
CA SER A 218 -7.15 -48.28 15.00
C SER A 218 -7.94 -46.98 15.20
N ARG A 219 -8.90 -46.96 16.14
CA ARG A 219 -9.65 -45.72 16.47
C ARG A 219 -8.73 -44.64 17.05
N MET A 220 -7.80 -45.01 17.95
CA MET A 220 -6.86 -44.02 18.52
C MET A 220 -5.94 -43.44 17.46
N SER A 221 -5.43 -44.27 16.54
CA SER A 221 -4.65 -43.78 15.39
C SER A 221 -5.42 -42.78 14.53
N GLY A 222 -6.64 -43.12 14.15
CA GLY A 222 -7.52 -42.22 13.37
C GLY A 222 -7.84 -40.90 14.11
N LEU A 223 -8.04 -40.96 15.42
CA LEU A 223 -8.26 -39.74 16.22
C LEU A 223 -7.03 -38.84 16.25
N ILE A 224 -5.84 -39.42 16.44
CA ILE A 224 -4.56 -38.71 16.42
C ILE A 224 -4.33 -38.06 15.07
N ASP A 225 -4.49 -38.81 13.97
CA ASP A 225 -4.33 -38.29 12.62
C ASP A 225 -5.28 -37.12 12.36
N ASN A 226 -6.54 -37.25 12.76
CA ASN A 226 -7.53 -36.18 12.63
C ASN A 226 -7.18 -34.91 13.44
N VAL A 227 -6.67 -35.06 14.68
CA VAL A 227 -6.25 -33.93 15.49
C VAL A 227 -5.03 -33.23 14.89
N LEU A 228 -4.08 -34.03 14.37
CA LEU A 228 -2.88 -33.49 13.74
C LEU A 228 -3.18 -32.75 12.44
N ASP A 229 -4.06 -33.31 11.60
CA ASP A 229 -4.50 -32.66 10.36
C ASP A 229 -5.29 -31.36 10.65
N PHE A 230 -6.16 -31.38 11.67
CA PHE A 230 -6.85 -30.18 12.13
C PHE A 230 -5.89 -29.11 12.64
N ALA A 231 -4.90 -29.48 13.46
CA ALA A 231 -3.90 -28.57 13.99
C ALA A 231 -3.07 -27.93 12.87
N ARG A 232 -2.61 -28.70 11.88
CA ARG A 232 -1.89 -28.21 10.71
C ARG A 232 -2.74 -27.25 9.87
N GLY A 233 -3.99 -27.60 9.59
CA GLY A 233 -4.90 -26.76 8.83
C GLY A 233 -5.15 -25.39 9.45
N ARG A 234 -5.17 -25.31 10.80
CA ARG A 234 -5.39 -24.04 11.54
C ARG A 234 -4.14 -23.17 11.66
N LEU A 235 -2.96 -23.73 11.52
CA LEU A 235 -1.68 -23.04 11.66
C LEU A 235 -1.23 -22.30 10.38
N GLY A 236 -2.04 -22.31 9.33
CA GLY A 236 -1.78 -21.58 8.09
C GLY A 236 -0.99 -22.33 7.03
N GLY A 237 -0.45 -23.54 7.36
CA GLY A 237 0.31 -24.36 6.41
C GLY A 237 -0.56 -25.13 5.40
N GLY A 238 -1.89 -25.17 5.56
CA GLY A 238 -2.78 -25.95 4.71
C GLY A 238 -2.46 -27.46 4.72
N ILE A 239 -3.12 -28.24 3.88
CA ILE A 239 -2.75 -29.63 3.63
C ILE A 239 -1.76 -29.66 2.47
N HIS A 240 -0.50 -29.98 2.72
CA HIS A 240 0.47 -30.24 1.65
C HIS A 240 0.08 -31.52 0.92
N LEU A 241 -0.03 -31.45 -0.41
CA LEU A 241 -0.38 -32.57 -1.26
C LEU A 241 0.85 -33.14 -1.95
N MET A 242 0.96 -34.46 -1.91
CA MET A 242 1.91 -35.23 -2.73
C MET A 242 1.14 -35.83 -3.91
N ARG A 243 0.95 -35.04 -4.96
CA ARG A 243 0.15 -35.46 -6.13
C ARG A 243 0.91 -36.49 -6.97
N ASP A 244 0.20 -37.50 -7.44
CA ASP A 244 0.68 -38.48 -8.41
C ASP A 244 -0.21 -38.46 -9.64
N PRO A 245 0.27 -37.97 -10.79
CA PRO A 245 -0.49 -37.94 -12.05
C PRO A 245 -0.43 -39.28 -12.82
N THR A 246 0.31 -40.27 -12.36
CA THR A 246 0.65 -41.45 -13.14
C THR A 246 -0.07 -42.72 -12.66
N SER A 247 -0.32 -42.84 -11.37
CA SER A 247 -0.93 -44.02 -10.80
C SER A 247 -2.47 -43.94 -10.81
N PRO A 248 -3.19 -45.05 -11.02
CA PRO A 248 -4.65 -45.04 -10.94
C PRO A 248 -5.13 -44.91 -9.50
N ILE A 249 -6.14 -44.05 -9.28
CA ILE A 249 -6.73 -43.80 -7.94
C ILE A 249 -7.76 -44.89 -7.56
N ALA A 250 -8.34 -45.60 -8.52
CA ALA A 250 -9.40 -46.61 -8.29
C ALA A 250 -8.99 -47.69 -7.27
N PRO A 251 -7.75 -48.28 -7.32
CA PRO A 251 -7.31 -49.27 -6.33
C PRO A 251 -7.27 -48.72 -4.90
N VAL A 252 -6.95 -47.46 -4.71
CA VAL A 252 -6.95 -46.83 -3.37
C VAL A 252 -8.36 -46.69 -2.82
N ILE A 253 -9.31 -46.31 -3.68
CA ILE A 253 -10.72 -46.20 -3.29
C ILE A 253 -11.26 -47.61 -2.97
N GLU A 254 -10.96 -48.62 -3.79
CA GLU A 254 -11.33 -50.01 -3.55
C GLU A 254 -10.80 -50.58 -2.23
N GLN A 255 -9.52 -50.28 -1.95
CA GLN A 255 -8.89 -50.67 -0.67
C GLN A 255 -9.66 -50.12 0.52
N VAL A 256 -9.98 -48.80 0.51
CA VAL A 256 -10.73 -48.15 1.59
C VAL A 256 -12.11 -48.77 1.76
N ILE A 257 -12.80 -49.09 0.64
CA ILE A 257 -14.11 -49.74 0.67
C ILE A 257 -14.00 -51.11 1.35
N GLU A 258 -13.00 -51.95 0.99
CA GLU A 258 -12.81 -53.29 1.57
C GLU A 258 -12.43 -53.22 3.07
N GLU A 259 -11.60 -52.27 3.47
CA GLU A 259 -11.30 -52.03 4.88
C GLU A 259 -12.55 -51.71 5.70
N LEU A 260 -13.43 -50.86 5.17
CA LEU A 260 -14.66 -50.47 5.83
C LEU A 260 -15.72 -51.57 5.81
N ARG A 261 -15.82 -52.37 4.72
CA ARG A 261 -16.65 -53.60 4.68
C ARG A 261 -16.22 -54.60 5.77
N SER A 262 -14.91 -54.78 5.91
CA SER A 262 -14.36 -55.69 6.94
C SER A 262 -14.64 -55.19 8.36
N SER A 263 -14.63 -53.89 8.58
CA SER A 263 -14.89 -53.28 9.90
C SER A 263 -16.36 -53.18 10.27
N ALA A 264 -17.26 -53.21 9.26
CA ALA A 264 -18.70 -53.11 9.42
C ALA A 264 -19.45 -54.20 8.61
N PRO A 265 -19.31 -55.50 8.99
CA PRO A 265 -19.78 -56.64 8.18
C PRO A 265 -21.31 -56.72 7.98
N GLY A 266 -22.09 -55.89 8.67
CA GLY A 266 -23.55 -55.74 8.49
C GLY A 266 -23.98 -54.59 7.59
N ARG A 267 -23.05 -53.97 6.85
CA ARG A 267 -23.34 -52.82 5.98
C ARG A 267 -23.02 -53.14 4.53
N ASP A 268 -24.01 -53.05 3.68
CA ASP A 268 -23.81 -53.21 2.24
C ASP A 268 -23.26 -51.91 1.65
N ILE A 269 -22.08 -51.94 1.02
CA ILE A 269 -21.47 -50.83 0.32
C ILE A 269 -21.37 -51.18 -1.16
N LEU A 270 -22.13 -50.51 -2.01
CA LEU A 270 -22.13 -50.68 -3.45
C LEU A 270 -21.30 -49.62 -4.13
N SER A 271 -20.33 -50.00 -4.96
CA SER A 271 -19.40 -49.10 -5.60
C SER A 271 -19.53 -49.11 -7.11
N THR A 272 -19.48 -47.95 -7.74
CA THR A 272 -19.35 -47.74 -9.17
C THR A 272 -18.16 -46.83 -9.42
N LEU A 273 -17.09 -47.36 -10.02
CA LEU A 273 -15.84 -46.61 -10.26
C LEU A 273 -15.61 -46.54 -11.78
N LEU A 274 -15.87 -45.38 -12.37
CA LEU A 274 -15.67 -45.07 -13.80
C LEU A 274 -14.54 -44.06 -13.96
N ILE A 275 -13.31 -44.55 -13.75
CA ILE A 275 -12.09 -43.73 -13.75
C ILE A 275 -11.13 -44.35 -14.76
N PRO A 276 -11.27 -44.03 -16.08
CA PRO A 276 -10.52 -44.69 -17.14
C PRO A 276 -9.06 -44.32 -17.20
N HIS A 277 -8.69 -43.17 -16.61
CA HIS A 277 -7.33 -42.60 -16.64
C HIS A 277 -6.85 -42.18 -15.24
N PRO A 278 -5.53 -42.08 -15.00
CA PRO A 278 -4.99 -41.52 -13.78
C PRO A 278 -5.52 -40.12 -13.51
N VAL A 279 -5.68 -39.78 -12.24
CA VAL A 279 -6.14 -38.48 -11.76
C VAL A 279 -4.98 -37.85 -11.00
N ASN A 280 -4.55 -36.62 -11.35
CA ASN A 280 -3.48 -35.91 -10.67
C ASN A 280 -3.90 -35.45 -9.26
N ALA A 281 -3.74 -36.34 -8.30
CA ALA A 281 -4.20 -36.13 -6.92
C ALA A 281 -3.25 -36.79 -5.90
N ASP A 282 -3.34 -36.36 -4.65
CA ASP A 282 -2.72 -37.10 -3.54
C ASP A 282 -3.62 -38.28 -3.15
N HIS A 283 -3.19 -39.47 -3.52
CA HIS A 283 -3.96 -40.72 -3.34
C HIS A 283 -4.22 -41.04 -1.86
N ALA A 284 -3.26 -40.80 -0.98
CA ALA A 284 -3.41 -41.03 0.45
C ALA A 284 -4.47 -40.09 1.05
N ARG A 285 -4.47 -38.82 0.66
CA ARG A 285 -5.44 -37.82 1.10
C ARG A 285 -6.82 -38.09 0.51
N LEU A 286 -6.94 -38.48 -0.76
CA LEU A 286 -8.23 -38.89 -1.32
C LEU A 286 -8.78 -40.18 -0.65
N GLY A 287 -7.94 -41.15 -0.33
CA GLY A 287 -8.33 -42.30 0.49
C GLY A 287 -8.89 -41.90 1.85
N GLN A 288 -8.25 -40.90 2.52
CA GLN A 288 -8.71 -40.33 3.78
C GLN A 288 -10.08 -39.63 3.63
N LEU A 289 -10.28 -38.85 2.55
CA LEU A 289 -11.58 -38.25 2.23
C LEU A 289 -12.67 -39.31 2.08
N VAL A 290 -12.40 -40.33 1.29
CA VAL A 290 -13.32 -41.45 1.09
C VAL A 290 -13.65 -42.17 2.41
N SER A 291 -12.65 -42.46 3.22
CA SER A 291 -12.81 -43.05 4.55
C SER A 291 -13.68 -42.21 5.49
N ASN A 292 -13.51 -40.90 5.47
CA ASN A 292 -14.30 -39.97 6.29
C ASN A 292 -15.78 -39.94 5.82
N LEU A 293 -16.03 -39.91 4.51
CA LEU A 293 -17.39 -39.88 3.96
C LEU A 293 -18.11 -41.21 4.18
N LEU A 294 -17.44 -42.32 3.87
CA LEU A 294 -18.03 -43.68 4.09
C LEU A 294 -18.23 -43.96 5.59
N GLY A 295 -17.27 -43.60 6.44
CA GLY A 295 -17.36 -43.72 7.90
C GLY A 295 -18.59 -42.96 8.45
N ASN A 296 -18.83 -41.75 7.91
CA ASN A 296 -20.01 -40.97 8.24
C ASN A 296 -21.31 -41.68 7.77
N ALA A 297 -21.35 -42.22 6.55
CA ALA A 297 -22.48 -42.93 6.01
C ALA A 297 -22.76 -44.23 6.80
N ILE A 298 -21.74 -44.97 7.25
CA ILE A 298 -21.88 -46.16 8.10
C ILE A 298 -22.47 -45.77 9.47
N SER A 299 -22.01 -44.69 10.07
CA SER A 299 -22.41 -44.29 11.43
C SER A 299 -23.80 -43.69 11.50
N HIS A 300 -24.21 -42.93 10.47
CA HIS A 300 -25.46 -42.15 10.48
C HIS A 300 -26.52 -42.69 9.51
N GLY A 301 -26.15 -43.56 8.57
CA GLY A 301 -27.07 -44.17 7.63
C GLY A 301 -27.94 -45.29 8.29
N ASP A 302 -29.14 -45.50 7.75
CA ASP A 302 -30.02 -46.63 8.13
C ASP A 302 -29.34 -47.96 7.74
N ALA A 303 -29.18 -48.85 8.72
CA ALA A 303 -28.51 -50.15 8.54
C ALA A 303 -29.21 -51.07 7.55
N ARG A 304 -30.49 -50.86 7.26
CA ARG A 304 -31.32 -51.66 6.36
C ARG A 304 -31.15 -51.30 4.88
N HIS A 305 -30.40 -50.22 4.57
CA HIS A 305 -30.25 -49.76 3.22
C HIS A 305 -28.76 -49.73 2.85
N PRO A 306 -28.40 -50.02 1.59
CA PRO A 306 -27.03 -49.96 1.13
C PRO A 306 -26.50 -48.52 1.11
N ILE A 307 -25.18 -48.39 1.24
CA ILE A 307 -24.44 -47.16 0.99
C ILE A 307 -23.92 -47.24 -0.43
N PHE A 308 -24.07 -46.16 -1.20
CA PHE A 308 -23.59 -46.08 -2.57
C PHE A 308 -22.36 -45.17 -2.61
N ILE A 309 -21.31 -45.63 -3.27
CA ILE A 309 -20.16 -44.77 -3.65
C ILE A 309 -20.03 -44.79 -5.16
N ASP A 310 -20.01 -43.61 -5.76
CA ASP A 310 -19.86 -43.42 -7.19
C ASP A 310 -18.68 -42.50 -7.44
N ALA A 311 -17.70 -42.90 -8.26
CA ALA A 311 -16.58 -42.08 -8.63
C ALA A 311 -16.39 -42.09 -10.15
N ARG A 312 -16.28 -40.94 -10.76
CA ARG A 312 -16.20 -40.73 -12.21
C ARG A 312 -15.19 -39.70 -12.60
N LEU A 313 -14.52 -39.97 -13.70
CA LEU A 313 -13.69 -38.97 -14.39
C LEU A 313 -14.39 -38.59 -15.71
N ALA A 314 -14.79 -37.35 -15.84
CA ALA A 314 -15.41 -36.83 -17.05
C ALA A 314 -14.39 -36.57 -18.16
N ASP A 315 -14.86 -36.42 -19.40
CA ASP A 315 -13.99 -36.19 -20.58
C ASP A 315 -13.22 -34.84 -20.50
N ASP A 316 -13.75 -33.89 -19.75
CA ASP A 316 -13.09 -32.58 -19.48
C ASP A 316 -12.02 -32.67 -18.39
N GLY A 317 -11.77 -33.86 -17.81
CA GLY A 317 -10.83 -34.07 -16.72
C GLY A 317 -11.37 -33.78 -15.33
N THR A 318 -12.66 -33.44 -15.19
CA THR A 318 -13.30 -33.23 -13.88
C THR A 318 -13.51 -34.57 -13.18
N PHE A 319 -12.94 -34.70 -11.98
CA PHE A 319 -13.15 -35.87 -11.12
C PHE A 319 -14.29 -35.59 -10.14
N THR A 320 -15.26 -36.49 -10.10
CA THR A 320 -16.42 -36.45 -9.18
C THR A 320 -16.50 -37.72 -8.36
N LEU A 321 -16.63 -37.55 -7.03
CA LEU A 321 -16.87 -38.67 -6.11
C LEU A 321 -18.08 -38.34 -5.23
N SER A 322 -19.03 -39.27 -5.15
CA SER A 322 -20.19 -39.11 -4.28
C SER A 322 -20.38 -40.31 -3.38
N VAL A 323 -20.79 -40.06 -2.13
CA VAL A 323 -21.22 -41.07 -1.16
C VAL A 323 -22.66 -40.78 -0.77
N THR A 324 -23.55 -41.78 -0.95
CA THR A 324 -24.97 -41.63 -0.70
C THR A 324 -25.45 -42.71 0.28
N ASN A 325 -26.19 -42.30 1.30
CA ASN A 325 -26.83 -43.20 2.24
C ASN A 325 -28.27 -42.77 2.53
N LYS A 326 -29.13 -43.72 2.88
CA LYS A 326 -30.44 -43.45 3.45
C LYS A 326 -30.34 -43.29 4.96
N GLY A 327 -31.19 -42.42 5.55
CA GLY A 327 -31.19 -42.17 6.99
C GLY A 327 -32.04 -40.94 7.38
N LYS A 328 -31.90 -40.51 8.62
CA LYS A 328 -32.59 -39.31 9.10
C LYS A 328 -32.05 -38.08 8.36
N GLU A 329 -32.94 -37.20 7.91
CA GLU A 329 -32.56 -35.96 7.26
C GLU A 329 -31.76 -35.05 8.18
N ILE A 330 -30.78 -34.36 7.61
CA ILE A 330 -30.00 -33.35 8.28
C ILE A 330 -30.79 -32.03 8.29
N SER A 331 -31.04 -31.46 9.47
CA SER A 331 -31.77 -30.19 9.58
C SER A 331 -31.02 -29.05 8.87
N PRO A 332 -31.74 -28.04 8.34
CA PRO A 332 -31.12 -26.89 7.66
C PRO A 332 -30.02 -26.20 8.51
N ASP A 333 -30.28 -25.96 9.77
CA ASP A 333 -29.32 -25.33 10.70
C ASP A 333 -28.01 -26.14 10.86
N ARG A 334 -28.12 -27.48 10.78
CA ARG A 334 -26.93 -28.34 10.81
C ARG A 334 -26.25 -28.44 9.46
N MET A 335 -27.01 -28.35 8.36
CA MET A 335 -26.44 -28.37 7.02
C MET A 335 -25.47 -27.23 6.80
N GLU A 336 -25.80 -26.01 7.28
CA GLU A 336 -24.94 -24.82 7.18
C GLU A 336 -23.57 -25.00 7.91
N ARG A 337 -23.60 -25.78 9.02
CA ARG A 337 -22.42 -25.97 9.87
C ARG A 337 -21.77 -27.35 9.72
N LEU A 338 -22.22 -28.15 8.77
CA LEU A 338 -21.85 -29.55 8.64
C LEU A 338 -20.36 -29.81 8.48
N PHE A 339 -19.65 -28.89 7.83
CA PHE A 339 -18.23 -28.95 7.58
C PHE A 339 -17.39 -28.14 8.61
N GLU A 340 -18.04 -27.54 9.61
CA GLU A 340 -17.32 -26.91 10.72
C GLU A 340 -16.69 -27.97 11.63
N PRO A 341 -15.55 -27.67 12.28
CA PRO A 341 -14.92 -28.62 13.20
C PRO A 341 -15.78 -28.81 14.47
N PHE A 342 -15.73 -29.99 15.05
CA PHE A 342 -16.41 -30.37 16.30
C PHE A 342 -17.95 -30.38 16.25
N VAL A 343 -18.54 -30.29 15.08
CA VAL A 343 -20.00 -30.46 14.91
C VAL A 343 -20.34 -31.94 15.02
N ARG A 344 -21.24 -32.29 15.97
CA ARG A 344 -21.68 -33.66 16.25
C ARG A 344 -23.17 -33.86 15.96
N GLY A 345 -23.56 -35.11 15.75
CA GLY A 345 -24.96 -35.55 15.68
C GLY A 345 -25.68 -35.49 17.06
N ASP A 346 -27.03 -35.59 17.03
CA ASP A 346 -27.88 -35.52 18.23
C ASP A 346 -27.88 -36.81 19.07
N THR A 347 -27.18 -37.84 18.65
CA THR A 347 -27.22 -39.15 19.30
C THR A 347 -26.06 -39.32 20.28
N ARG A 348 -26.36 -39.74 21.53
CA ARG A 348 -25.38 -40.08 22.58
C ARG A 348 -24.35 -41.16 22.16
N ASN A 349 -24.52 -41.78 20.99
CA ASN A 349 -23.64 -42.83 20.44
C ASN A 349 -22.63 -42.33 19.38
N ASP A 350 -22.55 -41.02 19.10
CA ASP A 350 -21.59 -40.48 18.15
C ASP A 350 -20.15 -40.60 18.70
N LYS A 351 -19.47 -41.66 18.27
CA LYS A 351 -18.12 -42.07 18.75
C LYS A 351 -16.98 -41.28 18.12
N GLY A 352 -17.22 -40.12 17.48
CA GLY A 352 -16.20 -39.32 16.81
C GLY A 352 -15.97 -37.93 17.43
N LEU A 353 -14.83 -37.28 17.11
CA LEU A 353 -14.51 -35.90 17.48
C LEU A 353 -15.28 -34.84 16.69
N GLY A 354 -16.06 -35.22 15.66
CA GLY A 354 -16.71 -34.26 14.76
C GLY A 354 -15.73 -33.56 13.83
N LEU A 355 -14.59 -34.19 13.53
CA LEU A 355 -13.55 -33.64 12.64
C LEU A 355 -13.55 -34.26 11.24
N GLY A 356 -14.15 -35.43 11.02
CA GLY A 356 -14.05 -36.18 9.76
C GLY A 356 -14.54 -35.39 8.55
N LEU A 357 -15.73 -34.78 8.62
CA LEU A 357 -16.28 -33.98 7.51
C LEU A 357 -15.52 -32.69 7.31
N HIS A 358 -15.03 -32.09 8.39
CA HIS A 358 -14.14 -30.92 8.30
C HIS A 358 -12.85 -31.26 7.54
N ILE A 359 -12.18 -32.36 7.90
CA ILE A 359 -10.97 -32.84 7.23
C ILE A 359 -11.25 -33.18 5.75
N ALA A 360 -12.34 -33.85 5.46
CA ALA A 360 -12.74 -34.12 4.08
C ALA A 360 -12.93 -32.85 3.27
N SER A 361 -13.52 -31.82 3.86
CA SER A 361 -13.65 -30.50 3.24
C SER A 361 -12.30 -29.81 3.02
N GLN A 362 -11.37 -29.90 3.97
CA GLN A 362 -10.01 -29.35 3.81
C GLN A 362 -9.21 -30.08 2.73
N ILE A 363 -9.32 -31.41 2.66
CA ILE A 363 -8.70 -32.21 1.59
C ILE A 363 -9.25 -31.82 0.22
N ALA A 364 -10.58 -31.65 0.12
CA ALA A 364 -11.23 -31.22 -1.12
C ALA A 364 -10.70 -29.85 -1.58
N ARG A 365 -10.62 -28.87 -0.67
CA ARG A 365 -10.08 -27.53 -0.96
C ARG A 365 -8.61 -27.54 -1.35
N ALA A 366 -7.78 -28.33 -0.66
CA ALA A 366 -6.37 -28.46 -0.99
C ALA A 366 -6.16 -29.01 -2.41
N HIS A 367 -7.06 -29.88 -2.90
CA HIS A 367 -7.06 -30.36 -4.27
C HIS A 367 -7.63 -29.36 -5.29
N GLY A 368 -8.02 -28.13 -4.88
CA GLY A 368 -8.68 -27.16 -5.75
C GLY A 368 -10.16 -27.49 -6.02
N GLY A 369 -10.71 -28.46 -5.28
CA GLY A 369 -12.08 -28.93 -5.43
C GLY A 369 -13.04 -28.39 -4.38
N THR A 370 -14.28 -28.87 -4.46
CA THR A 370 -15.37 -28.54 -3.53
C THR A 370 -16.02 -29.79 -2.98
N LEU A 371 -16.40 -29.77 -1.71
CA LEU A 371 -17.22 -30.81 -1.07
C LEU A 371 -18.56 -30.20 -0.67
N SER A 372 -19.64 -30.78 -1.15
CA SER A 372 -21.01 -30.38 -0.84
C SER A 372 -21.82 -31.52 -0.25
N ALA A 373 -22.94 -31.22 0.39
CA ALA A 373 -23.87 -32.17 0.93
C ALA A 373 -25.32 -31.80 0.56
N THR A 374 -26.14 -32.80 0.32
CA THR A 374 -27.60 -32.66 0.19
C THR A 374 -28.28 -33.70 1.07
N SER A 375 -29.40 -33.35 1.72
CA SER A 375 -30.15 -34.27 2.55
C SER A 375 -31.66 -34.01 2.35
N GLN A 376 -32.31 -34.85 1.58
CA GLN A 376 -33.74 -34.73 1.20
C GLN A 376 -34.37 -36.09 1.02
N ASN A 377 -35.66 -36.22 1.33
CA ASN A 377 -36.45 -37.45 1.16
C ASN A 377 -35.79 -38.67 1.85
N GLY A 378 -35.16 -38.49 2.99
CA GLY A 378 -34.48 -39.55 3.71
C GLY A 378 -33.20 -40.06 3.06
N GLU A 379 -32.65 -39.35 2.09
CA GLU A 379 -31.37 -39.62 1.45
C GLU A 379 -30.38 -38.48 1.72
N THR A 380 -29.16 -38.82 2.17
CA THR A 380 -28.06 -37.89 2.32
C THR A 380 -26.95 -38.23 1.33
N ARG A 381 -26.52 -37.25 0.56
CA ARG A 381 -25.47 -37.39 -0.44
C ARG A 381 -24.38 -36.36 -0.18
N PHE A 382 -23.13 -36.81 -0.07
CA PHE A 382 -21.93 -35.99 -0.10
C PHE A 382 -21.32 -36.07 -1.48
N THR A 383 -20.94 -34.93 -2.06
CA THR A 383 -20.36 -34.89 -3.41
C THR A 383 -19.08 -34.07 -3.37
N PHE A 384 -17.98 -34.70 -3.75
CA PHE A 384 -16.69 -34.07 -3.99
C PHE A 384 -16.51 -33.88 -5.49
N ILE A 385 -16.15 -32.67 -5.91
CA ILE A 385 -15.86 -32.31 -7.31
C ILE A 385 -14.49 -31.67 -7.33
N MET A 386 -13.60 -32.20 -8.17
CA MET A 386 -12.25 -31.66 -8.39
C MET A 386 -12.11 -31.33 -9.88
N PRO A 387 -11.84 -30.07 -10.22
CA PRO A 387 -11.59 -29.68 -11.61
C PRO A 387 -10.27 -30.29 -12.11
N PRO A 388 -10.07 -30.36 -13.45
CA PRO A 388 -8.79 -30.76 -14.00
C PRO A 388 -7.67 -29.87 -13.48
N PHE A 389 -6.51 -30.48 -13.23
CA PHE A 389 -5.34 -29.73 -12.76
C PHE A 389 -4.83 -28.81 -13.86
N SER A 390 -4.79 -27.52 -13.61
CA SER A 390 -4.18 -26.50 -14.46
C SER A 390 -2.78 -26.21 -13.94
N SER A 391 -1.75 -26.22 -14.80
CA SER A 391 -0.37 -25.91 -14.43
C SER A 391 -0.15 -24.47 -13.95
N ASP A 392 -1.18 -23.63 -14.02
CA ASP A 392 -1.13 -22.23 -13.56
C ASP A 392 -1.42 -22.07 -12.05
N ASP A 393 -1.72 -23.16 -11.33
CA ASP A 393 -2.06 -23.16 -9.89
C ASP A 393 -0.83 -23.33 -8.95
N GLU A 394 0.39 -23.40 -9.48
CA GLU A 394 1.63 -23.35 -8.70
C GLU A 394 2.12 -21.90 -8.56
N GLY A 395 1.46 -21.09 -7.72
CA GLY A 395 1.82 -19.72 -7.38
C GLY A 395 2.08 -19.53 -5.89
#